data_d48987a48c6612fbaf9a2137d862bf4c
#
_entry.id   d48987a48c6612fbaf9a2137d862bf4c
#
_cell.length_a   1.000
_cell.length_b   1.000
_cell.length_c   1.000
_cell.angle_alpha   90.00
_cell.angle_beta   90.00
_cell.angle_gamma   90.00
#
_symmetry.space_group_name_H-M   'P 1'
#
loop_
_entity.id
_entity.type
_entity.pdbx_description
1 polymer ?
#
loop_
_entity_poly.entity_id
_entity_poly.type
_entity_poly.pdbx_seq_one_letter_code
_entity_poly.pdbx_strand_id
1 'polypeptide(L)'
;LILASLLLPRAAGAADRYFATSDGVRLHYIEAGPNFAPTLVFVPGWTMPAWIFQRQIDAFSRDYHVIAFDPRGQGDSDIPATGYEPYRRGADIADLIKALGNRQVVLVGWSLGVLDSLAYVHEAGDGKLLGLVLLDNSVGEDPAPVYHPRPPGPRPPRVGREATMARFVRSMFHRPQDETYLDQLTETALRTPPNAAASLLSYPVPRTYWRDAIYTVRKPILYIVTPRLAAQAENLQARHTNVRTDVYSDSGHALFIDDGNRFNTELLDFLRTAVLHQ
;
A
#
# COMPACT_ATOMS: atom_id res chain seq x y z
N LEU A 1 -14.12 20.24 -25.40
CA LEU A 1 -14.31 18.78 -25.28
C LEU A 1 -14.13 18.41 -23.82
N ILE A 2 -15.23 18.09 -23.14
CA ILE A 2 -15.24 17.56 -21.77
C ILE A 2 -14.90 16.08 -21.92
N LEU A 3 -13.66 15.68 -21.54
CA LEU A 3 -13.32 14.28 -21.38
C LEU A 3 -14.16 13.74 -20.20
N ALA A 4 -15.15 12.92 -20.52
CA ALA A 4 -15.85 12.12 -19.51
C ALA A 4 -14.85 11.05 -19.05
N SER A 5 -14.30 11.21 -17.85
CA SER A 5 -13.57 10.14 -17.15
C SER A 5 -14.52 8.96 -17.02
N LEU A 6 -14.23 7.87 -17.72
CA LEU A 6 -14.91 6.59 -17.49
C LEU A 6 -14.46 6.09 -16.09
N LEU A 7 -15.20 6.49 -15.08
CA LEU A 7 -15.03 5.96 -13.74
C LEU A 7 -15.34 4.46 -13.79
N LEU A 8 -14.40 3.63 -13.33
CA LEU A 8 -14.69 2.22 -13.06
C LEU A 8 -15.92 2.13 -12.14
N PRO A 9 -16.83 1.17 -12.37
CA PRO A 9 -17.99 1.01 -11.50
C PRO A 9 -17.50 0.80 -10.06
N ARG A 10 -17.91 1.67 -9.16
CA ARG A 10 -17.61 1.57 -7.73
C ARG A 10 -18.61 0.65 -7.05
N ALA A 11 -18.17 -0.01 -5.95
CA ALA A 11 -19.07 -0.76 -5.07
C ALA A 11 -20.26 0.12 -4.65
N ALA A 12 -21.44 -0.47 -4.60
CA ALA A 12 -22.62 0.25 -4.14
C ALA A 12 -22.39 0.79 -2.72
N GLY A 13 -22.47 2.13 -2.57
CA GLY A 13 -22.23 2.80 -1.29
C GLY A 13 -20.79 3.26 -1.03
N ALA A 14 -19.85 3.09 -1.96
CA ALA A 14 -18.51 3.67 -1.84
C ALA A 14 -18.58 5.21 -1.95
N ALA A 15 -17.90 5.91 -1.03
CA ALA A 15 -17.89 7.36 -0.95
C ALA A 15 -16.49 7.92 -0.79
N ASP A 16 -16.22 9.03 -1.47
CA ASP A 16 -15.00 9.83 -1.27
C ASP A 16 -15.13 10.62 0.04
N ARG A 17 -14.09 10.57 0.84
CA ARG A 17 -13.98 11.24 2.12
C ARG A 17 -12.66 11.95 2.25
N TYR A 18 -12.63 12.94 3.13
CA TYR A 18 -11.43 13.70 3.43
C TYR A 18 -11.29 13.90 4.94
N PHE A 19 -10.05 13.97 5.40
CA PHE A 19 -9.72 14.38 6.76
C PHE A 19 -8.51 15.31 6.76
N ALA A 20 -8.34 16.09 7.82
CA ALA A 20 -7.16 16.91 8.03
C ALA A 20 -6.17 16.17 8.94
N THR A 21 -4.91 16.13 8.53
CA THR A 21 -3.82 15.62 9.36
C THR A 21 -3.43 16.60 10.46
N SER A 22 -2.63 16.16 11.41
CA SER A 22 -2.12 16.98 12.51
C SER A 22 -1.25 18.16 12.06
N ASP A 23 -0.69 18.09 10.85
CA ASP A 23 0.05 19.19 10.21
C ASP A 23 -0.79 19.99 9.18
N GLY A 24 -2.12 19.77 9.17
CA GLY A 24 -3.08 20.57 8.40
C GLY A 24 -3.21 20.20 6.93
N VAL A 25 -2.63 19.09 6.48
CA VAL A 25 -2.77 18.58 5.11
C VAL A 25 -4.10 17.84 4.99
N ARG A 26 -4.87 18.11 3.92
CA ARG A 26 -6.14 17.42 3.64
C ARG A 26 -5.86 16.16 2.83
N LEU A 27 -6.18 15.00 3.40
CA LEU A 27 -5.98 13.71 2.77
C LEU A 27 -7.29 13.03 2.44
N HIS A 28 -7.31 12.32 1.33
CA HIS A 28 -8.45 11.63 0.77
C HIS A 28 -8.44 10.14 1.13
N TYR A 29 -9.63 9.55 1.24
CA TYR A 29 -9.81 8.10 1.26
C TYR A 29 -11.18 7.72 0.66
N ILE A 30 -11.26 6.52 0.11
CA ILE A 30 -12.50 5.89 -0.31
C ILE A 30 -13.01 5.07 0.88
N GLU A 31 -14.27 5.28 1.26
CA GLU A 31 -14.95 4.55 2.33
C GLU A 31 -16.05 3.68 1.74
N ALA A 32 -16.12 2.41 2.12
CA ALA A 32 -17.17 1.49 1.69
C ALA A 32 -17.53 0.49 2.78
N GLY A 33 -18.75 -0.02 2.74
CA GLY A 33 -19.24 -1.04 3.66
C GLY A 33 -19.75 -0.50 5.01
N PRO A 34 -20.23 -1.40 5.88
CA PRO A 34 -20.89 -1.02 7.13
C PRO A 34 -19.85 -0.50 8.15
N ASN A 35 -20.04 0.72 8.64
CA ASN A 35 -19.10 1.39 9.54
C ASN A 35 -18.96 0.74 10.93
N PHE A 36 -19.86 -0.17 11.30
CA PHE A 36 -19.79 -0.94 12.56
C PHE A 36 -18.99 -2.25 12.42
N ALA A 37 -18.69 -2.67 11.19
CA ALA A 37 -17.91 -3.88 10.93
C ALA A 37 -16.40 -3.68 11.20
N PRO A 38 -15.61 -4.76 11.30
CA PRO A 38 -14.16 -4.66 11.39
C PRO A 38 -13.58 -3.86 10.24
N THR A 39 -12.64 -2.95 10.53
CA THR A 39 -12.13 -1.99 9.55
C THR A 39 -10.85 -2.48 8.91
N LEU A 40 -10.83 -2.49 7.57
CA LEU A 40 -9.65 -2.74 6.74
C LEU A 40 -9.18 -1.40 6.17
N VAL A 41 -7.89 -1.07 6.36
CA VAL A 41 -7.27 0.15 5.81
C VAL A 41 -6.21 -0.25 4.80
N PHE A 42 -6.41 0.07 3.53
CA PHE A 42 -5.48 -0.20 2.43
C PHE A 42 -4.63 1.03 2.15
N VAL A 43 -3.30 0.85 2.14
CA VAL A 43 -2.30 1.90 1.86
C VAL A 43 -1.53 1.54 0.60
N PRO A 44 -1.63 2.34 -0.47
CA PRO A 44 -1.05 2.00 -1.77
C PRO A 44 0.46 2.25 -1.83
N GLY A 45 1.04 1.82 -2.97
CA GLY A 45 2.43 2.06 -3.32
C GLY A 45 2.72 3.48 -3.80
N TRP A 46 3.98 3.69 -4.19
CA TRP A 46 4.51 4.95 -4.72
C TRP A 46 3.69 5.48 -5.90
N THR A 47 3.20 6.71 -5.79
CA THR A 47 2.35 7.44 -6.76
C THR A 47 1.00 6.79 -7.08
N MET A 48 0.67 5.68 -6.45
CA MET A 48 -0.57 4.96 -6.75
C MET A 48 -1.75 5.51 -5.94
N PRO A 49 -2.94 5.56 -6.55
CA PRO A 49 -4.16 6.02 -5.88
C PRO A 49 -4.83 4.93 -5.05
N ALA A 50 -5.71 5.34 -4.13
CA ALA A 50 -6.55 4.47 -3.33
C ALA A 50 -7.38 3.50 -4.18
N TRP A 51 -7.92 3.95 -5.31
CA TRP A 51 -8.78 3.14 -6.18
C TRP A 51 -8.05 1.97 -6.86
N ILE A 52 -6.72 1.86 -6.76
CA ILE A 52 -5.99 0.66 -7.21
C ILE A 52 -6.50 -0.60 -6.50
N PHE A 53 -7.06 -0.44 -5.30
CA PHE A 53 -7.68 -1.52 -4.51
C PHE A 53 -9.17 -1.74 -4.83
N GLN A 54 -9.70 -1.25 -5.97
CA GLN A 54 -11.14 -1.35 -6.27
C GLN A 54 -11.67 -2.79 -6.18
N ARG A 55 -10.89 -3.77 -6.64
CA ARG A 55 -11.27 -5.21 -6.55
C ARG A 55 -11.40 -5.68 -5.09
N GLN A 56 -10.56 -5.16 -4.19
CA GLN A 56 -10.61 -5.46 -2.75
C GLN A 56 -11.76 -4.71 -2.08
N ILE A 57 -12.00 -3.45 -2.45
CA ILE A 57 -13.16 -2.68 -1.99
C ILE A 57 -14.45 -3.45 -2.33
N ASP A 58 -14.61 -3.89 -3.57
CA ASP A 58 -15.80 -4.65 -4.02
C ASP A 58 -15.94 -5.98 -3.30
N ALA A 59 -14.84 -6.70 -3.07
CA ALA A 59 -14.85 -8.02 -2.45
C ALA A 59 -15.17 -7.98 -0.95
N PHE A 60 -14.72 -6.94 -0.23
CA PHE A 60 -14.79 -6.91 1.23
C PHE A 60 -15.87 -5.97 1.78
N SER A 61 -16.35 -4.98 1.00
CA SER A 61 -17.29 -3.96 1.52
C SER A 61 -18.67 -4.48 1.90
N ARG A 62 -19.01 -5.71 1.56
CA ARG A 62 -20.26 -6.32 2.04
C ARG A 62 -20.23 -6.64 3.54
N ASP A 63 -19.10 -7.15 4.01
CA ASP A 63 -18.96 -7.73 5.35
C ASP A 63 -17.98 -6.94 6.25
N TYR A 64 -17.19 -6.04 5.67
CA TYR A 64 -16.15 -5.24 6.35
C TYR A 64 -16.32 -3.74 6.04
N HIS A 65 -15.88 -2.91 6.98
CA HIS A 65 -15.70 -1.48 6.74
C HIS A 65 -14.36 -1.27 6.03
N VAL A 66 -14.38 -0.90 4.76
CA VAL A 66 -13.20 -0.79 3.90
C VAL A 66 -12.83 0.67 3.70
N ILE A 67 -11.60 0.99 4.01
CA ILE A 67 -10.96 2.29 3.79
C ILE A 67 -9.80 2.09 2.82
N ALA A 68 -9.81 2.73 1.67
CA ALA A 68 -8.67 2.80 0.79
C ALA A 68 -8.12 4.24 0.80
N PHE A 69 -6.88 4.40 1.20
CA PHE A 69 -6.28 5.67 1.55
C PHE A 69 -5.44 6.24 0.39
N ASP A 70 -5.54 7.52 0.12
CA ASP A 70 -4.61 8.27 -0.72
C ASP A 70 -3.57 8.97 0.17
N PRO A 71 -2.30 8.50 0.23
CA PRO A 71 -1.26 9.18 0.98
C PRO A 71 -1.00 10.59 0.44
N ARG A 72 -0.36 11.44 1.26
CA ARG A 72 0.03 12.79 0.84
C ARG A 72 0.79 12.82 -0.49
N GLY A 73 0.40 13.72 -1.38
CA GLY A 73 0.98 13.86 -2.71
C GLY A 73 0.53 12.81 -3.73
N GLN A 74 -0.39 11.91 -3.38
CA GLN A 74 -0.91 10.85 -4.24
C GLN A 74 -2.44 10.92 -4.37
N GLY A 75 -2.97 10.35 -5.45
CA GLY A 75 -4.40 10.26 -5.69
C GLY A 75 -5.10 11.62 -5.61
N ASP A 76 -6.15 11.71 -4.80
CA ASP A 76 -6.96 12.92 -4.58
C ASP A 76 -6.58 13.68 -3.29
N SER A 77 -5.49 13.27 -2.62
CA SER A 77 -4.93 13.99 -1.48
C SER A 77 -4.17 15.24 -1.89
N ASP A 78 -4.08 16.22 -0.97
CA ASP A 78 -3.28 17.41 -1.15
C ASP A 78 -1.80 17.09 -1.36
N ILE A 79 -1.10 17.96 -2.08
CA ILE A 79 0.30 17.85 -2.43
C ILE A 79 1.08 18.91 -1.66
N PRO A 80 1.47 18.65 -0.40
CA PRO A 80 2.21 19.60 0.40
C PRO A 80 3.65 19.78 -0.13
N ALA A 81 4.29 20.89 0.21
CA ALA A 81 5.67 21.14 -0.19
C ALA A 81 6.70 20.24 0.53
N THR A 82 6.35 19.72 1.71
CA THR A 82 7.21 18.94 2.61
C THR A 82 6.43 17.84 3.33
N GLY A 83 7.08 17.07 4.20
CA GLY A 83 6.43 16.06 5.02
C GLY A 83 6.35 14.70 4.35
N TYR A 84 7.25 14.39 3.42
CA TYR A 84 7.30 13.11 2.72
C TYR A 84 8.19 12.06 3.41
N GLU A 85 8.77 12.38 4.55
CA GLU A 85 9.61 11.48 5.33
C GLU A 85 8.78 10.33 5.94
N PRO A 86 9.37 9.14 6.15
CA PRO A 86 8.65 7.96 6.65
C PRO A 86 7.86 8.22 7.94
N TYR A 87 8.47 8.89 8.93
CA TYR A 87 7.80 9.19 10.20
C TYR A 87 6.55 10.07 10.04
N ARG A 88 6.55 11.04 9.10
CA ARG A 88 5.35 11.87 8.83
C ARG A 88 4.26 11.06 8.13
N ARG A 89 4.63 10.22 7.16
CA ARG A 89 3.66 9.34 6.49
C ARG A 89 3.07 8.29 7.43
N GLY A 90 3.86 7.78 8.36
CA GLY A 90 3.35 6.94 9.47
C GLY A 90 2.36 7.71 10.35
N ALA A 91 2.66 8.98 10.66
CA ALA A 91 1.73 9.84 11.41
C ALA A 91 0.45 10.18 10.63
N ASP A 92 0.46 10.21 9.29
CA ASP A 92 -0.77 10.35 8.48
C ASP A 92 -1.72 9.16 8.67
N ILE A 93 -1.16 7.95 8.78
CA ILE A 93 -1.96 6.75 9.09
C ILE A 93 -2.55 6.85 10.51
N ALA A 94 -1.79 7.37 11.49
CA ALA A 94 -2.30 7.61 12.83
C ALA A 94 -3.43 8.66 12.83
N ASP A 95 -3.28 9.74 12.07
CA ASP A 95 -4.29 10.77 11.90
C ASP A 95 -5.55 10.23 11.21
N LEU A 96 -5.41 9.34 10.20
CA LEU A 96 -6.54 8.63 9.58
C LEU A 96 -7.28 7.76 10.61
N ILE A 97 -6.58 6.93 11.37
CA ILE A 97 -7.18 6.07 12.40
C ILE A 97 -7.92 6.92 13.44
N LYS A 98 -7.36 8.07 13.80
CA LYS A 98 -8.01 9.04 14.69
C LYS A 98 -9.29 9.62 14.07
N ALA A 99 -9.26 10.00 12.79
CA ALA A 99 -10.42 10.50 12.05
C ALA A 99 -11.54 9.45 11.93
N LEU A 100 -11.16 8.17 11.86
CA LEU A 100 -12.09 7.03 11.90
C LEU A 100 -12.63 6.69 13.31
N GLY A 101 -12.42 7.57 14.31
CA GLY A 101 -12.92 7.39 15.67
C GLY A 101 -12.02 6.53 16.57
N ASN A 102 -10.73 6.47 16.30
CA ASN A 102 -9.73 5.69 17.06
C ASN A 102 -10.02 4.19 17.17
N ARG A 103 -10.75 3.63 16.20
CA ARG A 103 -11.04 2.20 16.15
C ARG A 103 -9.80 1.37 15.89
N GLN A 104 -9.86 0.10 16.22
CA GLN A 104 -8.84 -0.85 15.81
C GLN A 104 -9.03 -1.23 14.33
N VAL A 105 -7.95 -1.40 13.60
CA VAL A 105 -7.95 -1.66 12.16
C VAL A 105 -7.04 -2.83 11.80
N VAL A 106 -7.33 -3.48 10.68
CA VAL A 106 -6.35 -4.30 9.95
C VAL A 106 -5.71 -3.38 8.91
N LEU A 107 -4.41 -3.17 9.03
CA LEU A 107 -3.65 -2.29 8.14
C LEU A 107 -3.03 -3.13 7.01
N VAL A 108 -3.33 -2.79 5.77
CA VAL A 108 -2.87 -3.49 4.57
C VAL A 108 -2.01 -2.54 3.75
N GLY A 109 -0.71 -2.70 3.80
CA GLY A 109 0.25 -1.88 3.05
C GLY A 109 0.78 -2.62 1.82
N TRP A 110 0.82 -1.95 0.68
CA TRP A 110 1.44 -2.46 -0.53
C TRP A 110 2.62 -1.58 -0.96
N SER A 111 3.77 -2.19 -1.32
CA SER A 111 4.94 -1.48 -1.83
C SER A 111 5.39 -0.36 -0.86
N LEU A 112 5.39 0.90 -1.26
CA LEU A 112 5.67 2.03 -0.36
C LEU A 112 4.75 2.03 0.86
N GLY A 113 3.49 1.61 0.71
CA GLY A 113 2.53 1.47 1.81
C GLY A 113 2.96 0.47 2.88
N VAL A 114 3.83 -0.52 2.56
CA VAL A 114 4.47 -1.38 3.58
C VAL A 114 5.37 -0.55 4.49
N LEU A 115 6.21 0.30 3.90
CA LEU A 115 7.12 1.16 4.65
C LEU A 115 6.37 2.19 5.49
N ASP A 116 5.28 2.76 4.95
CA ASP A 116 4.44 3.71 5.67
C ASP A 116 3.69 3.04 6.84
N SER A 117 3.22 1.80 6.63
CA SER A 117 2.60 1.00 7.69
C SER A 117 3.58 0.65 8.80
N LEU A 118 4.82 0.30 8.47
CA LEU A 118 5.87 0.04 9.46
C LEU A 118 6.34 1.34 10.13
N ALA A 119 6.36 2.47 9.42
CA ALA A 119 6.61 3.77 10.02
C ALA A 119 5.51 4.14 11.04
N TYR A 120 4.23 3.86 10.73
CA TYR A 120 3.15 4.01 11.69
C TYR A 120 3.40 3.16 12.96
N VAL A 121 3.80 1.89 12.78
CA VAL A 121 4.11 1.02 13.93
C VAL A 121 5.29 1.55 14.74
N HIS A 122 6.34 2.03 14.07
CA HIS A 122 7.52 2.60 14.73
C HIS A 122 7.17 3.80 15.62
N GLU A 123 6.33 4.70 15.10
CA GLU A 123 6.00 5.97 15.78
C GLU A 123 4.85 5.84 16.79
N ALA A 124 3.85 4.99 16.51
CA ALA A 124 2.60 4.90 17.27
C ALA A 124 2.37 3.53 17.95
N GLY A 125 3.20 2.53 17.64
CA GLY A 125 3.01 1.16 18.13
C GLY A 125 1.85 0.42 17.45
N ASP A 126 1.58 -0.80 17.95
CA ASP A 126 0.57 -1.70 17.40
C ASP A 126 -0.79 -1.66 18.13
N GLY A 127 -0.96 -0.77 19.10
CA GLY A 127 -2.15 -0.74 19.98
C GLY A 127 -3.48 -0.54 19.24
N LYS A 128 -3.46 0.07 18.05
CA LYS A 128 -4.64 0.26 17.20
C LYS A 128 -4.72 -0.76 16.05
N LEU A 129 -3.82 -1.73 15.98
CA LEU A 129 -3.92 -2.80 15.01
C LEU A 129 -4.71 -3.99 15.57
N LEU A 130 -5.52 -4.61 14.71
CA LEU A 130 -6.03 -5.96 14.86
C LEU A 130 -5.11 -6.96 14.16
N GLY A 131 -4.51 -6.55 13.04
CA GLY A 131 -3.57 -7.31 12.23
C GLY A 131 -2.83 -6.40 11.25
N LEU A 132 -1.75 -6.91 10.68
CA LEU A 132 -0.91 -6.21 9.71
C LEU A 132 -0.71 -7.08 8.48
N VAL A 133 -0.98 -6.55 7.29
CA VAL A 133 -0.79 -7.23 6.01
C VAL A 133 0.19 -6.43 5.17
N LEU A 134 1.25 -7.06 4.72
CA LEU A 134 2.37 -6.43 4.03
C LEU A 134 2.57 -7.08 2.67
N LEU A 135 2.50 -6.28 1.59
CA LEU A 135 2.49 -6.78 0.22
C LEU A 135 3.70 -6.26 -0.56
N ASP A 136 4.58 -7.19 -0.89
CA ASP A 136 5.72 -7.08 -1.82
C ASP A 136 6.64 -5.87 -1.63
N ASN A 137 7.07 -5.60 -0.41
CA ASN A 137 8.22 -4.74 -0.14
C ASN A 137 9.09 -5.29 0.99
N SER A 138 10.35 -4.87 1.03
CA SER A 138 11.27 -5.20 2.12
C SER A 138 10.75 -4.63 3.45
N VAL A 139 10.75 -5.46 4.46
CA VAL A 139 10.43 -5.07 5.85
C VAL A 139 11.69 -4.77 6.67
N GLY A 140 12.82 -4.58 6.01
CA GLY A 140 14.11 -4.37 6.67
C GLY A 140 14.83 -5.65 7.11
N GLU A 141 14.21 -6.83 6.94
CA GLU A 141 14.81 -8.13 7.29
C GLU A 141 15.93 -8.54 6.30
N ASP A 142 16.80 -9.41 6.75
CA ASP A 142 17.86 -10.00 5.92
C ASP A 142 17.28 -11.14 5.03
N PRO A 143 17.91 -11.39 3.88
CA PRO A 143 18.98 -10.59 3.27
C PRO A 143 18.47 -9.24 2.77
N ALA A 144 19.34 -8.23 2.79
CA ALA A 144 19.01 -6.96 2.14
C ALA A 144 18.69 -7.19 0.65
N PRO A 145 17.69 -6.51 0.07
CA PRO A 145 17.46 -6.59 -1.36
C PRO A 145 18.73 -6.25 -2.13
N VAL A 146 19.16 -7.16 -3.02
CA VAL A 146 20.37 -6.93 -3.81
C VAL A 146 20.03 -5.91 -4.91
N TYR A 147 20.69 -4.77 -4.86
CA TYR A 147 20.66 -3.82 -5.95
C TYR A 147 21.65 -4.26 -7.02
N HIS A 148 21.14 -4.69 -8.16
CA HIS A 148 21.99 -4.96 -9.33
C HIS A 148 22.16 -3.65 -10.10
N PRO A 149 23.34 -2.98 -10.01
CA PRO A 149 23.60 -1.81 -10.83
C PRO A 149 23.51 -2.20 -12.33
N ARG A 150 22.91 -1.33 -13.11
CA ARG A 150 22.84 -1.56 -14.55
C ARG A 150 24.25 -1.78 -15.10
N PRO A 151 24.47 -2.81 -15.95
CA PRO A 151 25.76 -3.00 -16.60
C PRO A 151 26.18 -1.72 -17.34
N PRO A 152 27.48 -1.40 -17.38
CA PRO A 152 27.99 -0.29 -18.17
C PRO A 152 27.60 -0.49 -19.66
N GLY A 153 26.94 0.48 -20.23
CA GLY A 153 26.46 0.46 -21.61
C GLY A 153 25.87 1.80 -22.02
N PRO A 154 25.50 1.98 -23.29
CA PRO A 154 24.88 3.20 -23.75
C PRO A 154 23.63 3.52 -22.91
N ARG A 155 23.54 4.74 -22.42
CA ARG A 155 22.33 5.19 -21.75
C ARG A 155 21.17 5.13 -22.78
N PRO A 156 20.04 4.50 -22.44
CA PRO A 156 18.89 4.54 -23.34
C PRO A 156 18.49 5.99 -23.59
N PRO A 157 17.87 6.27 -24.75
CA PRO A 157 17.34 7.59 -25.04
C PRO A 157 16.52 8.11 -23.85
N ARG A 158 16.66 9.39 -23.51
CA ARG A 158 15.81 10.03 -22.51
C ARG A 158 14.38 10.00 -23.03
N VAL A 159 13.54 9.21 -22.41
CA VAL A 159 12.09 9.23 -22.65
C VAL A 159 11.43 10.24 -21.71
N GLY A 160 10.34 10.83 -22.16
CA GLY A 160 9.57 11.78 -21.36
C GLY A 160 9.05 11.13 -20.05
N ARG A 161 8.65 11.98 -19.12
CA ARG A 161 8.11 11.56 -17.80
C ARG A 161 6.91 10.62 -17.95
N GLU A 162 6.00 10.96 -18.88
CA GLU A 162 4.81 10.16 -19.18
C GLU A 162 5.17 8.74 -19.61
N ALA A 163 6.04 8.60 -20.63
CA ALA A 163 6.48 7.30 -21.10
C ALA A 163 7.28 6.50 -20.04
N THR A 164 7.95 7.19 -19.13
CA THR A 164 8.63 6.56 -17.98
C THR A 164 7.61 6.02 -16.99
N MET A 165 6.59 6.81 -16.65
CA MET A 165 5.53 6.40 -15.73
C MET A 165 4.69 5.27 -16.34
N ALA A 166 4.32 5.35 -17.61
CA ALA A 166 3.58 4.28 -18.30
C ALA A 166 4.34 2.94 -18.27
N ARG A 167 5.67 2.98 -18.47
CA ARG A 167 6.49 1.77 -18.33
C ARG A 167 6.54 1.25 -16.90
N PHE A 168 6.65 2.14 -15.91
CA PHE A 168 6.62 1.77 -14.51
C PHE A 168 5.28 1.10 -14.15
N VAL A 169 4.16 1.72 -14.50
CA VAL A 169 2.82 1.17 -14.28
C VAL A 169 2.69 -0.23 -14.88
N ARG A 170 3.05 -0.40 -16.15
CA ARG A 170 3.00 -1.72 -16.82
C ARG A 170 3.90 -2.75 -16.16
N SER A 171 5.05 -2.34 -15.65
CA SER A 171 6.01 -3.25 -15.01
C SER A 171 5.57 -3.79 -13.64
N MET A 172 4.50 -3.25 -13.06
CA MET A 172 3.95 -3.75 -11.80
C MET A 172 3.16 -5.04 -11.96
N PHE A 173 2.74 -5.36 -13.19
CA PHE A 173 1.89 -6.50 -13.49
C PHE A 173 2.65 -7.60 -14.23
N HIS A 174 2.40 -8.84 -13.85
CA HIS A 174 2.85 -10.01 -14.59
C HIS A 174 1.82 -10.41 -15.66
N ARG A 175 0.54 -10.25 -15.36
CA ARG A 175 -0.56 -10.56 -16.28
C ARG A 175 -0.99 -9.32 -17.06
N PRO A 176 -1.39 -9.48 -18.33
CA PRO A 176 -1.93 -8.37 -19.10
C PRO A 176 -3.11 -7.71 -18.39
N GLN A 177 -3.12 -6.39 -18.39
CA GLN A 177 -4.21 -5.58 -17.87
C GLN A 177 -4.86 -4.81 -19.02
N ASP A 178 -6.09 -4.35 -18.83
CA ASP A 178 -6.80 -3.49 -19.76
C ASP A 178 -6.04 -2.19 -20.01
N GLU A 179 -5.90 -1.77 -21.28
CA GLU A 179 -5.14 -0.58 -21.65
C GLU A 179 -5.74 0.68 -21.05
N THR A 180 -7.08 0.80 -21.01
CA THR A 180 -7.76 1.95 -20.41
C THR A 180 -7.46 2.05 -18.92
N TYR A 181 -7.41 0.91 -18.22
CA TYR A 181 -7.00 0.85 -16.81
C TYR A 181 -5.56 1.31 -16.61
N LEU A 182 -4.63 0.83 -17.46
CA LEU A 182 -3.21 1.22 -17.38
C LEU A 182 -2.99 2.70 -17.69
N ASP A 183 -3.73 3.25 -18.63
CA ASP A 183 -3.67 4.66 -19.00
C ASP A 183 -4.22 5.54 -17.87
N GLN A 184 -5.37 5.20 -17.27
CA GLN A 184 -5.94 5.89 -16.11
C GLN A 184 -5.00 5.85 -14.91
N LEU A 185 -4.37 4.70 -14.64
CA LEU A 185 -3.41 4.55 -13.55
C LEU A 185 -2.17 5.40 -13.79
N THR A 186 -1.68 5.45 -15.03
CA THR A 186 -0.54 6.30 -15.45
C THR A 186 -0.88 7.78 -15.29
N GLU A 187 -2.05 8.21 -15.75
CA GLU A 187 -2.50 9.60 -15.64
C GLU A 187 -2.62 10.02 -14.17
N THR A 188 -3.21 9.16 -13.34
CA THR A 188 -3.33 9.43 -11.89
C THR A 188 -1.97 9.49 -11.22
N ALA A 189 -1.05 8.57 -11.53
CA ALA A 189 0.30 8.58 -10.99
C ALA A 189 1.09 9.85 -11.38
N LEU A 190 0.83 10.39 -12.57
CA LEU A 190 1.43 11.63 -13.06
C LEU A 190 0.94 12.89 -12.33
N ARG A 191 -0.17 12.83 -11.58
CA ARG A 191 -0.62 13.95 -10.72
C ARG A 191 0.35 14.22 -9.56
N THR A 192 1.07 13.20 -9.07
CA THR A 192 2.16 13.40 -8.10
C THR A 192 3.32 14.16 -8.78
N PRO A 193 3.65 15.40 -8.39
CA PRO A 193 4.71 16.17 -9.04
C PRO A 193 6.08 15.48 -8.91
N PRO A 194 7.04 15.75 -9.82
CA PRO A 194 8.34 15.10 -9.81
C PRO A 194 9.13 15.24 -8.51
N ASN A 195 9.06 16.39 -7.88
CA ASN A 195 9.71 16.67 -6.58
C ASN A 195 9.07 15.84 -5.45
N ALA A 196 7.74 15.80 -5.38
CA ALA A 196 7.01 14.99 -4.41
C ALA A 196 7.28 13.49 -4.64
N ALA A 197 7.22 13.04 -5.89
CA ALA A 197 7.51 11.66 -6.27
C ALA A 197 8.94 11.23 -5.88
N ALA A 198 9.93 12.11 -6.06
CA ALA A 198 11.30 11.87 -5.63
C ALA A 198 11.42 11.85 -4.08
N SER A 199 10.75 12.77 -3.39
CA SER A 199 10.76 12.85 -1.93
C SER A 199 10.12 11.63 -1.27
N LEU A 200 9.06 11.06 -1.86
CA LEU A 200 8.43 9.82 -1.41
C LEU A 200 9.39 8.61 -1.42
N LEU A 201 10.41 8.60 -2.27
CA LEU A 201 11.44 7.57 -2.34
C LEU A 201 12.73 7.93 -1.58
N SER A 202 12.73 9.05 -0.86
CA SER A 202 13.83 9.43 0.01
C SER A 202 13.61 8.87 1.41
N TYR A 203 14.57 8.08 1.89
CA TYR A 203 14.48 7.40 3.18
C TYR A 203 15.62 7.88 4.10
N PRO A 204 15.44 9.02 4.80
CA PRO A 204 16.47 9.55 5.72
C PRO A 204 16.50 8.78 7.06
N VAL A 205 16.21 7.49 7.01
CA VAL A 205 16.22 6.57 8.14
C VAL A 205 16.99 5.31 7.78
N PRO A 206 17.66 4.64 8.74
CA PRO A 206 18.36 3.40 8.46
C PRO A 206 17.36 2.27 8.17
N ARG A 207 17.81 1.23 7.49
CA ARG A 207 16.99 0.03 7.19
C ARG A 207 16.41 -0.63 8.45
N THR A 208 17.15 -0.52 9.56
CA THR A 208 16.71 -1.03 10.88
C THR A 208 15.46 -0.35 11.40
N TYR A 209 15.13 0.86 10.96
CA TYR A 209 13.91 1.57 11.35
C TYR A 209 12.64 0.72 11.07
N TRP A 210 12.54 0.10 9.89
CA TRP A 210 11.42 -0.78 9.55
C TRP A 210 11.55 -2.17 10.19
N ARG A 211 12.78 -2.72 10.25
CA ARG A 211 13.02 -4.00 10.91
C ARG A 211 12.64 -3.94 12.38
N ASP A 212 13.08 -2.92 13.07
CA ASP A 212 12.80 -2.79 14.50
C ASP A 212 11.29 -2.60 14.72
N ALA A 213 10.59 -1.87 13.84
CA ALA A 213 9.14 -1.74 13.89
C ALA A 213 8.44 -3.11 13.77
N ILE A 214 8.75 -3.92 12.76
CA ILE A 214 8.06 -5.19 12.56
C ILE A 214 8.25 -6.14 13.74
N TYR A 215 9.41 -6.13 14.38
CA TYR A 215 9.68 -6.96 15.57
C TYR A 215 8.97 -6.50 16.84
N THR A 216 8.42 -5.29 16.87
CA THR A 216 7.57 -4.82 17.98
C THR A 216 6.11 -5.23 17.85
N VAL A 217 5.67 -5.64 16.65
CA VAL A 217 4.27 -6.03 16.39
C VAL A 217 3.94 -7.32 17.12
N ARG A 218 2.92 -7.28 17.97
CA ARG A 218 2.39 -8.45 18.70
C ARG A 218 1.11 -9.01 18.06
N LYS A 219 0.57 -8.29 17.09
CA LYS A 219 -0.62 -8.68 16.34
C LYS A 219 -0.27 -9.66 15.23
N PRO A 220 -1.23 -10.44 14.72
CA PRO A 220 -1.00 -11.28 13.57
C PRO A 220 -0.48 -10.49 12.37
N ILE A 221 0.48 -11.05 11.66
CA ILE A 221 1.06 -10.48 10.45
C ILE A 221 0.90 -11.45 9.30
N LEU A 222 0.43 -10.96 8.14
CA LEU A 222 0.45 -11.66 6.87
C LEU A 222 1.43 -10.93 5.94
N TYR A 223 2.50 -11.60 5.52
CA TYR A 223 3.51 -11.03 4.64
C TYR A 223 3.56 -11.81 3.33
N ILE A 224 3.02 -11.22 2.26
CA ILE A 224 2.94 -11.82 0.92
C ILE A 224 3.94 -11.12 0.01
N VAL A 225 4.76 -11.91 -0.67
CA VAL A 225 5.86 -11.39 -1.49
C VAL A 225 5.95 -12.10 -2.84
N THR A 226 6.63 -11.46 -3.79
CA THR A 226 7.14 -12.12 -4.99
C THR A 226 8.46 -12.86 -4.68
N PRO A 227 8.94 -13.76 -5.54
CA PRO A 227 10.17 -14.53 -5.30
C PRO A 227 11.40 -13.69 -4.95
N ARG A 228 11.43 -12.42 -5.37
CA ARG A 228 12.50 -11.48 -5.06
C ARG A 228 12.73 -11.28 -3.55
N LEU A 229 11.70 -11.44 -2.75
CA LEU A 229 11.75 -11.23 -1.29
C LEU A 229 11.50 -12.50 -0.49
N ALA A 230 11.43 -13.68 -1.14
CA ALA A 230 11.15 -14.96 -0.48
C ALA A 230 12.08 -15.23 0.70
N ALA A 231 13.38 -15.01 0.54
CA ALA A 231 14.36 -15.21 1.62
C ALA A 231 14.12 -14.28 2.84
N GLN A 232 13.64 -13.05 2.62
CA GLN A 232 13.23 -12.17 3.73
C GLN A 232 11.98 -12.71 4.44
N ALA A 233 11.01 -13.20 3.68
CA ALA A 233 9.79 -13.77 4.22
C ALA A 233 10.08 -15.01 5.07
N GLU A 234 10.93 -15.91 4.58
CA GLU A 234 11.40 -17.09 5.32
C GLU A 234 12.12 -16.71 6.62
N ASN A 235 13.06 -15.76 6.55
CA ASN A 235 13.79 -15.31 7.74
C ASN A 235 12.89 -14.62 8.76
N LEU A 236 11.95 -13.80 8.32
CA LEU A 236 10.99 -13.16 9.22
C LEU A 236 10.10 -14.22 9.89
N GLN A 237 9.56 -15.16 9.13
CA GLN A 237 8.71 -16.24 9.67
C GLN A 237 9.47 -17.12 10.68
N ALA A 238 10.74 -17.39 10.43
CA ALA A 238 11.58 -18.18 11.34
C ALA A 238 11.86 -17.46 12.68
N ARG A 239 11.82 -16.13 12.71
CA ARG A 239 12.22 -15.32 13.86
C ARG A 239 11.08 -14.62 14.56
N HIS A 240 9.89 -14.57 13.96
CA HIS A 240 8.73 -13.87 14.46
C HIS A 240 7.51 -14.79 14.53
N THR A 241 7.03 -15.08 15.73
CA THR A 241 6.00 -16.11 15.99
C THR A 241 4.62 -15.80 15.41
N ASN A 242 4.32 -14.53 15.18
CA ASN A 242 2.99 -14.09 14.74
C ASN A 242 2.91 -13.82 13.22
N VAL A 243 3.91 -14.28 12.46
CA VAL A 243 4.00 -14.04 11.01
C VAL A 243 3.59 -15.29 10.24
N ARG A 244 2.67 -15.11 9.32
CA ARG A 244 2.39 -16.04 8.20
C ARG A 244 2.92 -15.40 6.92
N THR A 245 3.60 -16.17 6.08
CA THR A 245 4.12 -15.72 4.79
C THR A 245 3.59 -16.53 3.64
N ASP A 246 3.48 -15.92 2.48
CA ASP A 246 3.25 -16.62 1.21
C ASP A 246 4.06 -15.98 0.08
N VAL A 247 4.44 -16.80 -0.92
CA VAL A 247 5.20 -16.37 -2.10
C VAL A 247 4.35 -16.54 -3.36
N TYR A 248 4.07 -15.43 -4.04
CA TYR A 248 3.29 -15.41 -5.28
C TYR A 248 4.23 -15.49 -6.49
N SER A 249 4.55 -16.72 -6.90
CA SER A 249 5.56 -17.00 -7.95
C SER A 249 5.13 -16.53 -9.35
N ASP A 250 3.82 -16.50 -9.62
CA ASP A 250 3.24 -16.18 -10.93
C ASP A 250 2.58 -14.79 -10.97
N SER A 251 2.97 -13.90 -10.06
CA SER A 251 2.44 -12.55 -9.98
C SER A 251 3.56 -11.51 -10.05
N GLY A 252 3.22 -10.33 -10.54
CA GLY A 252 4.06 -9.14 -10.48
C GLY A 252 3.97 -8.42 -9.14
N HIS A 253 4.50 -7.22 -9.11
CA HIS A 253 4.52 -6.36 -7.93
C HIS A 253 3.12 -6.04 -7.38
N ALA A 254 2.12 -5.88 -8.26
CA ALA A 254 0.72 -5.70 -7.90
C ALA A 254 -0.01 -7.06 -7.80
N LEU A 255 0.49 -7.98 -6.98
CA LEU A 255 0.03 -9.36 -6.83
C LEU A 255 -1.46 -9.48 -6.47
N PHE A 256 -2.02 -8.52 -5.74
CA PHE A 256 -3.44 -8.45 -5.38
C PHE A 256 -4.36 -8.09 -6.57
N ILE A 257 -3.77 -7.72 -7.71
CA ILE A 257 -4.47 -7.54 -8.99
C ILE A 257 -4.22 -8.74 -9.89
N ASP A 258 -2.95 -9.15 -10.04
CA ASP A 258 -2.56 -10.28 -10.90
C ASP A 258 -3.22 -11.58 -10.46
N ASP A 259 -3.27 -11.84 -9.18
CA ASP A 259 -3.92 -13.01 -8.59
C ASP A 259 -4.95 -12.62 -7.50
N GLY A 260 -5.84 -11.71 -7.88
CA GLY A 260 -6.79 -11.06 -6.97
C GLY A 260 -7.70 -12.05 -6.23
N ASN A 261 -8.13 -13.12 -6.88
CA ASN A 261 -8.98 -14.13 -6.23
C ASN A 261 -8.22 -14.89 -5.14
N ARG A 262 -6.97 -15.29 -5.41
CA ARG A 262 -6.10 -15.93 -4.40
C ARG A 262 -5.86 -14.98 -3.24
N PHE A 263 -5.48 -13.73 -3.53
CA PHE A 263 -5.24 -12.73 -2.51
C PHE A 263 -6.48 -12.48 -1.63
N ASN A 264 -7.65 -12.28 -2.24
CA ASN A 264 -8.89 -12.06 -1.49
C ASN A 264 -9.26 -13.25 -0.61
N THR A 265 -9.05 -14.48 -1.10
CA THR A 265 -9.30 -15.71 -0.32
C THR A 265 -8.32 -15.82 0.85
N GLU A 266 -7.04 -15.55 0.63
CA GLU A 266 -6.02 -15.62 1.66
C GLU A 266 -6.18 -14.53 2.72
N LEU A 267 -6.50 -13.30 2.30
CA LEU A 267 -6.82 -12.21 3.22
C LEU A 267 -8.04 -12.56 4.07
N LEU A 268 -9.09 -13.10 3.48
CA LEU A 268 -10.31 -13.52 4.20
C LEU A 268 -10.01 -14.63 5.22
N ASP A 269 -9.21 -15.64 4.82
CA ASP A 269 -8.76 -16.70 5.72
C ASP A 269 -7.95 -16.13 6.90
N PHE A 270 -7.00 -15.26 6.63
CA PHE A 270 -6.21 -14.58 7.66
C PHE A 270 -7.08 -13.77 8.62
N LEU A 271 -8.04 -13.01 8.10
CA LEU A 271 -8.98 -12.24 8.92
C LEU A 271 -9.77 -13.14 9.86
N ARG A 272 -10.30 -14.25 9.37
CA ARG A 272 -11.14 -15.17 10.14
C ARG A 272 -10.35 -15.98 11.17
N THR A 273 -9.22 -16.52 10.76
CA THR A 273 -8.49 -17.51 11.58
C THR A 273 -7.49 -16.88 12.54
N ALA A 274 -6.85 -15.78 12.15
CA ALA A 274 -5.77 -15.18 12.94
C ALA A 274 -6.17 -13.86 13.62
N VAL A 275 -7.05 -13.06 13.00
CA VAL A 275 -7.35 -11.71 13.48
C VAL A 275 -8.64 -11.66 14.30
N LEU A 276 -9.73 -12.22 13.79
CA LEU A 276 -11.07 -12.10 14.38
C LEU A 276 -11.49 -13.35 15.15
N HIS A 277 -10.74 -14.47 15.04
CA HIS A 277 -11.03 -15.76 15.72
C HIS A 277 -12.46 -16.25 15.47
N GLN A 278 -12.95 -16.21 14.22
CA GLN A 278 -14.30 -16.59 13.81
C GLN A 278 -14.34 -17.98 13.15
#